data_07b72ed0e3b6d02d9539d88942b5ba89
#
_entry.id   07b72ed0e3b6d02d9539d88942b5ba89
#
_cell.length_a   1.000
_cell.length_b   1.000
_cell.length_c   1.000
_cell.angle_alpha   90.00
_cell.angle_beta   90.00
_cell.angle_gamma   90.00
#
_symmetry.space_group_name_H-M   'P 1'
#
loop_
_entity.id
_entity.type
_entity.pdbx_description
1 polymer ?
#
loop_
_entity_poly.entity_id
_entity_poly.type
_entity_poly.pdbx_seq_one_letter_code
_entity_poly.pdbx_strand_id
1 'polypeptide(L)'
;IEAGTRTLAARREHWALAWITLSDKGAAGLRVDESGPLMAADTRAKLPLCHEQGFMIPDDPQTLRPLVMELALGQGYDLILTSGGTGLAPRDTTPEALLPIFERRLPGFEQAMMQASLAKTPTAAISRAVAGTLGRTIVITLPGSRKAVSENLAAILPALGHALEKLHGDPSDCGKRA
;
A
#
# COMPACT_ATOMS: atom_id res chain seq x y z
N ILE A 1 -21.67 18.91 41.55
CA ILE A 1 -20.60 18.60 40.59
C ILE A 1 -21.28 18.01 39.39
N GLU A 2 -21.45 18.79 38.30
CA GLU A 2 -22.01 18.27 37.05
C GLU A 2 -20.97 17.34 36.39
N ALA A 3 -21.37 16.09 36.16
CA ALA A 3 -20.56 15.12 35.44
C ALA A 3 -20.62 15.45 33.95
N GLY A 4 -19.64 16.21 33.45
CA GLY A 4 -19.49 16.46 32.03
C GLY A 4 -18.87 15.28 31.33
N THR A 5 -19.53 14.75 30.28
CA THR A 5 -18.95 13.75 29.38
C THR A 5 -17.84 14.42 28.56
N ARG A 6 -16.60 14.01 28.74
CA ARG A 6 -15.47 14.41 27.88
C ARG A 6 -15.26 13.35 26.81
N THR A 7 -15.52 13.71 25.56
CA THR A 7 -15.13 12.87 24.42
C THR A 7 -13.65 13.11 24.12
N LEU A 8 -12.79 12.13 24.37
CA LEU A 8 -11.39 12.15 23.96
C LEU A 8 -11.30 11.60 22.53
N ALA A 9 -11.04 12.48 21.56
CA ALA A 9 -10.68 12.07 20.23
C ALA A 9 -9.15 12.02 20.14
N ALA A 10 -8.59 10.82 20.10
CA ALA A 10 -7.19 10.64 19.75
C ALA A 10 -7.03 10.94 18.26
N ARG A 11 -6.41 12.07 17.91
CA ARG A 11 -6.11 12.44 16.52
C ARG A 11 -4.65 12.13 16.26
N ARG A 12 -4.40 11.18 15.37
CA ARG A 12 -3.06 10.90 14.86
C ARG A 12 -2.68 12.03 13.90
N GLU A 13 -1.53 12.70 14.10
CA GLU A 13 -1.12 13.85 13.27
C GLU A 13 -0.53 13.44 11.93
N HIS A 14 -0.04 12.22 11.78
CA HIS A 14 0.65 11.69 10.60
C HIS A 14 0.14 10.30 10.25
N TRP A 15 0.64 9.74 9.13
CA TRP A 15 0.18 8.48 8.57
C TRP A 15 0.91 7.27 9.18
N ALA A 16 0.23 6.16 9.32
CA ALA A 16 0.83 4.86 9.66
C ALA A 16 0.97 4.02 8.39
N LEU A 17 2.19 3.56 8.14
CA LEU A 17 2.57 2.72 7.00
C LEU A 17 2.85 1.29 7.45
N ALA A 18 2.22 0.31 6.79
CA ALA A 18 2.71 -1.06 6.78
C ALA A 18 3.24 -1.43 5.38
N TRP A 19 4.33 -2.20 5.32
CA TRP A 19 4.74 -2.83 4.07
C TRP A 19 4.84 -4.34 4.23
N ILE A 20 4.49 -5.05 3.16
CA ILE A 20 4.50 -6.51 3.14
C ILE A 20 5.31 -6.95 1.92
N THR A 21 6.42 -7.63 2.15
CA THR A 21 7.19 -8.26 1.07
C THR A 21 6.81 -9.72 0.97
N LEU A 22 6.28 -10.10 -0.19
CA LEU A 22 5.95 -11.49 -0.52
C LEU A 22 7.18 -12.16 -1.14
N SER A 23 7.73 -13.15 -0.45
CA SER A 23 8.89 -13.92 -0.91
C SER A 23 9.05 -15.19 -0.10
N ASP A 24 8.91 -16.35 -0.73
CA ASP A 24 9.18 -17.65 -0.07
C ASP A 24 10.61 -17.74 0.49
N LYS A 25 11.60 -17.32 -0.31
CA LYS A 25 12.99 -17.32 0.12
C LYS A 25 13.24 -16.35 1.27
N GLY A 26 12.58 -15.18 1.24
CA GLY A 26 12.68 -14.20 2.31
C GLY A 26 12.05 -14.71 3.61
N ALA A 27 10.84 -15.24 3.54
CA ALA A 27 10.13 -15.81 4.67
C ALA A 27 10.88 -17.00 5.31
N ALA A 28 11.63 -17.74 4.50
CA ALA A 28 12.52 -18.83 4.98
C ALA A 28 13.88 -18.32 5.51
N GLY A 29 14.13 -17.02 5.53
CA GLY A 29 15.42 -16.45 5.97
C GLY A 29 16.57 -16.62 4.98
N LEU A 30 16.29 -17.05 3.74
CA LEU A 30 17.28 -17.30 2.70
C LEU A 30 17.58 -16.07 1.81
N ARG A 31 16.88 -14.98 2.02
CA ARG A 31 17.05 -13.73 1.27
C ARG A 31 16.73 -12.54 2.16
N VAL A 32 17.54 -11.50 2.06
CA VAL A 32 17.30 -10.22 2.74
C VAL A 32 16.20 -9.45 2.00
N ASP A 33 15.32 -8.80 2.76
CA ASP A 33 14.32 -7.87 2.21
C ASP A 33 14.99 -6.57 1.77
N GLU A 34 15.06 -6.37 0.46
CA GLU A 34 15.53 -5.12 -0.12
C GLU A 34 14.38 -4.20 -0.56
N SER A 35 13.20 -4.77 -0.82
CA SER A 35 12.03 -4.03 -1.33
C SER A 35 11.28 -3.33 -0.20
N GLY A 36 11.13 -3.98 0.94
CA GLY A 36 10.42 -3.42 2.09
C GLY A 36 11.04 -2.13 2.63
N PRO A 37 12.33 -2.14 3.02
CA PRO A 37 13.02 -0.91 3.46
C PRO A 37 13.01 0.21 2.41
N LEU A 38 13.05 -0.13 1.10
CA LEU A 38 12.93 0.85 0.02
C LEU A 38 11.54 1.48 -0.01
N MET A 39 10.46 0.68 0.09
CA MET A 39 9.09 1.19 0.18
C MET A 39 8.92 2.16 1.34
N ALA A 40 9.47 1.83 2.51
CA ALA A 40 9.43 2.70 3.68
C ALA A 40 10.19 4.01 3.45
N ALA A 41 11.42 3.93 2.93
CA ALA A 41 12.27 5.09 2.70
C ALA A 41 11.65 6.05 1.67
N ASP A 42 11.20 5.54 0.51
CA ASP A 42 10.58 6.34 -0.55
C ASP A 42 9.28 7.01 -0.06
N THR A 43 8.47 6.29 0.71
CA THR A 43 7.23 6.82 1.29
C THR A 43 7.52 7.90 2.31
N ARG A 44 8.44 7.67 3.25
CA ARG A 44 8.82 8.63 4.29
C ARG A 44 9.40 9.93 3.72
N ALA A 45 10.06 9.86 2.58
CA ALA A 45 10.60 11.04 1.89
C ALA A 45 9.49 11.97 1.34
N LYS A 46 8.25 11.52 1.23
CA LYS A 46 7.12 12.24 0.63
C LYS A 46 5.93 12.41 1.55
N LEU A 47 5.74 11.53 2.52
CA LEU A 47 4.62 11.54 3.45
C LEU A 47 5.14 11.59 4.90
N PRO A 48 4.56 12.44 5.77
CA PRO A 48 4.89 12.44 7.18
C PRO A 48 4.33 11.15 7.83
N LEU A 49 5.21 10.30 8.32
CA LEU A 49 4.85 9.04 8.97
C LEU A 49 5.01 9.16 10.49
N CYS A 50 4.01 8.68 11.26
CA CYS A 50 4.09 8.56 12.72
C CYS A 50 4.41 7.13 13.16
N HIS A 51 4.13 6.15 12.33
CA HIS A 51 4.41 4.74 12.59
C HIS A 51 4.69 4.00 11.29
N GLU A 52 5.61 3.05 11.35
CA GLU A 52 5.92 2.20 10.20
C GLU A 52 6.32 0.79 10.66
N GLN A 53 5.88 -0.23 9.94
CA GLN A 53 6.19 -1.61 10.23
C GLN A 53 6.29 -2.46 8.96
N GLY A 54 7.27 -3.36 8.94
CA GLY A 54 7.50 -4.29 7.84
C GLY A 54 7.15 -5.73 8.18
N PHE A 55 6.68 -6.43 7.17
CA PHE A 55 6.38 -7.85 7.23
C PHE A 55 6.98 -8.56 6.02
N MET A 56 7.55 -9.74 6.24
CA MET A 56 7.97 -10.62 5.17
C MET A 56 7.22 -11.94 5.31
N ILE A 57 6.47 -12.30 4.28
CA ILE A 57 5.60 -13.48 4.27
C ILE A 57 5.86 -14.32 3.02
N PRO A 58 5.49 -15.61 3.02
CA PRO A 58 5.48 -16.42 1.80
C PRO A 58 4.56 -15.85 0.71
N ASP A 59 4.78 -16.23 -0.54
CA ASP A 59 3.87 -15.96 -1.66
C ASP A 59 2.59 -16.83 -1.54
N ASP A 60 1.76 -16.52 -0.54
CA ASP A 60 0.57 -17.28 -0.17
C ASP A 60 -0.63 -16.37 0.12
N PRO A 61 -1.74 -16.49 -0.65
CA PRO A 61 -2.94 -15.70 -0.45
C PRO A 61 -3.64 -15.96 0.89
N GLN A 62 -3.47 -17.15 1.48
CA GLN A 62 -4.06 -17.51 2.78
C GLN A 62 -3.38 -16.75 3.93
N THR A 63 -2.11 -16.39 3.77
CA THR A 63 -1.35 -15.57 4.73
C THR A 63 -1.54 -14.08 4.46
N LEU A 64 -1.53 -13.66 3.19
CA LEU A 64 -1.60 -12.24 2.82
C LEU A 64 -2.93 -11.59 3.19
N ARG A 65 -4.05 -12.22 2.82
CA ARG A 65 -5.38 -11.62 3.01
C ARG A 65 -5.72 -11.34 4.47
N PRO A 66 -5.59 -12.31 5.41
CA PRO A 66 -5.84 -12.04 6.82
C PRO A 66 -4.92 -10.97 7.41
N LEU A 67 -3.63 -10.96 7.01
CA LEU A 67 -2.69 -9.95 7.47
C LEU A 67 -3.12 -8.55 7.03
N VAL A 68 -3.48 -8.35 5.75
CA VAL A 68 -3.94 -7.05 5.26
C VAL A 68 -5.23 -6.61 5.97
N MET A 69 -6.17 -7.53 6.21
CA MET A 69 -7.41 -7.22 6.94
C MET A 69 -7.12 -6.83 8.40
N GLU A 70 -6.23 -7.54 9.07
CA GLU A 70 -5.83 -7.22 10.44
C GLU A 70 -5.13 -5.86 10.52
N LEU A 71 -4.19 -5.57 9.63
CA LEU A 71 -3.49 -4.29 9.60
C LEU A 71 -4.45 -3.12 9.29
N ALA A 72 -5.38 -3.30 8.35
CA ALA A 72 -6.32 -2.25 7.95
C ALA A 72 -7.43 -2.04 8.98
N LEU A 73 -8.12 -3.09 9.39
CA LEU A 73 -9.35 -3.01 10.18
C LEU A 73 -9.10 -3.17 11.68
N GLY A 74 -8.11 -3.97 12.07
CA GLY A 74 -7.76 -4.22 13.47
C GLY A 74 -6.79 -3.18 14.01
N GLN A 75 -5.70 -2.93 13.31
CA GLN A 75 -4.63 -2.04 13.78
C GLN A 75 -4.74 -0.61 13.23
N GLY A 76 -5.53 -0.39 12.17
CA GLY A 76 -5.83 0.94 11.63
C GLY A 76 -4.63 1.62 10.97
N TYR A 77 -3.83 0.89 10.19
CA TYR A 77 -2.86 1.49 9.29
C TYR A 77 -3.57 2.30 8.21
N ASP A 78 -2.98 3.42 7.80
CA ASP A 78 -3.56 4.29 6.77
C ASP A 78 -3.14 3.87 5.36
N LEU A 79 -1.93 3.32 5.25
CA LEU A 79 -1.33 2.87 3.99
C LEU A 79 -0.72 1.48 4.16
N ILE A 80 -1.08 0.56 3.28
CA ILE A 80 -0.45 -0.75 3.16
C ILE A 80 0.12 -0.88 1.76
N LEU A 81 1.43 -1.10 1.67
CA LEU A 81 2.14 -1.38 0.42
C LEU A 81 2.55 -2.84 0.42
N THR A 82 2.27 -3.57 -0.68
CA THR A 82 2.79 -4.93 -0.84
C THR A 82 3.73 -4.99 -2.03
N SER A 83 4.75 -5.85 -2.00
CA SER A 83 5.67 -6.08 -3.10
C SER A 83 5.79 -7.57 -3.38
N GLY A 84 5.55 -7.97 -4.62
CA GLY A 84 5.60 -9.37 -5.09
C GLY A 84 4.24 -9.94 -5.51
N GLY A 85 4.28 -11.07 -6.21
CA GLY A 85 3.09 -11.83 -6.62
C GLY A 85 2.14 -11.13 -7.61
N THR A 86 2.61 -10.14 -8.39
CA THR A 86 1.79 -9.37 -9.33
C THR A 86 1.97 -9.76 -10.81
N GLY A 87 2.79 -10.74 -11.12
CA GLY A 87 3.04 -11.22 -12.48
C GLY A 87 2.05 -12.29 -12.95
N LEU A 88 2.49 -13.12 -13.91
CA LEU A 88 1.68 -14.17 -14.53
C LEU A 88 2.07 -15.59 -14.11
N ALA A 89 3.06 -15.75 -13.22
CA ALA A 89 3.42 -17.08 -12.74
C ALA A 89 2.26 -17.70 -11.94
N PRO A 90 2.11 -19.01 -11.91
CA PRO A 90 1.02 -19.67 -11.16
C PRO A 90 0.95 -19.31 -9.68
N ARG A 91 2.05 -18.83 -9.12
CA ARG A 91 2.13 -18.38 -7.71
C ARG A 91 1.91 -16.89 -7.54
N ASP A 92 1.86 -16.12 -8.62
CA ASP A 92 1.56 -14.68 -8.57
C ASP A 92 0.06 -14.50 -8.35
N THR A 93 -0.40 -14.54 -7.11
CA THR A 93 -1.81 -14.51 -6.71
C THR A 93 -2.16 -13.31 -5.82
N THR A 94 -1.27 -12.33 -5.71
CA THR A 94 -1.51 -11.14 -4.88
C THR A 94 -2.78 -10.38 -5.30
N PRO A 95 -3.07 -10.12 -6.59
CA PRO A 95 -4.31 -9.47 -6.99
C PRO A 95 -5.56 -10.27 -6.61
N GLU A 96 -5.53 -11.59 -6.80
CA GLU A 96 -6.64 -12.49 -6.47
C GLU A 96 -6.87 -12.57 -4.94
N ALA A 97 -5.83 -12.39 -4.15
CA ALA A 97 -5.95 -12.34 -2.70
C ALA A 97 -6.64 -11.04 -2.23
N LEU A 98 -6.35 -9.91 -2.85
CA LEU A 98 -6.74 -8.60 -2.34
C LEU A 98 -7.98 -8.01 -3.01
N LEU A 99 -8.20 -8.24 -4.31
CA LEU A 99 -9.39 -7.72 -5.01
C LEU A 99 -10.72 -8.06 -4.30
N PRO A 100 -10.93 -9.27 -3.76
CA PRO A 100 -12.20 -9.62 -3.09
C PRO A 100 -12.46 -8.85 -1.79
N ILE A 101 -11.44 -8.25 -1.18
CA ILE A 101 -11.59 -7.50 0.07
C ILE A 101 -11.57 -5.98 -0.13
N PHE A 102 -11.32 -5.48 -1.33
CA PHE A 102 -11.39 -4.05 -1.61
C PHE A 102 -12.84 -3.58 -1.63
N GLU A 103 -13.14 -2.55 -0.84
CA GLU A 103 -14.44 -1.87 -0.88
C GLU A 103 -14.55 -0.96 -2.12
N ARG A 104 -13.44 -0.34 -2.52
CA ARG A 104 -13.35 0.51 -3.70
C ARG A 104 -12.00 0.26 -4.39
N ARG A 105 -12.02 0.09 -5.70
CA ARG A 105 -10.79 0.10 -6.50
C ARG A 105 -10.33 1.53 -6.77
N LEU A 106 -9.02 1.69 -6.91
CA LEU A 106 -8.37 2.96 -7.22
C LEU A 106 -7.63 2.87 -8.58
N PRO A 107 -8.37 2.73 -9.71
CA PRO A 107 -7.79 2.47 -11.02
C PRO A 107 -6.84 3.57 -11.50
N GLY A 108 -6.98 4.81 -10.99
CA GLY A 108 -6.05 5.89 -11.31
C GLY A 108 -4.62 5.61 -10.83
N PHE A 109 -4.45 5.01 -9.65
CA PHE A 109 -3.13 4.58 -9.18
C PHE A 109 -2.58 3.42 -10.02
N GLU A 110 -3.42 2.45 -10.37
CA GLU A 110 -3.04 1.32 -11.22
C GLU A 110 -2.54 1.79 -12.59
N GLN A 111 -3.25 2.75 -13.20
CA GLN A 111 -2.88 3.36 -14.49
C GLN A 111 -1.58 4.16 -14.38
N ALA A 112 -1.40 4.97 -13.33
CA ALA A 112 -0.18 5.74 -13.14
C ALA A 112 1.05 4.81 -13.01
N MET A 113 0.95 3.74 -12.24
CA MET A 113 1.99 2.72 -12.10
C MET A 113 2.28 2.03 -13.44
N MET A 114 1.24 1.63 -14.17
CA MET A 114 1.38 0.97 -15.47
C MET A 114 2.05 1.88 -16.50
N GLN A 115 1.63 3.14 -16.60
CA GLN A 115 2.22 4.12 -17.52
C GLN A 115 3.71 4.36 -17.21
N ALA A 116 4.06 4.55 -15.94
CA ALA A 116 5.44 4.74 -15.52
C ALA A 116 6.31 3.52 -15.86
N SER A 117 5.79 2.32 -15.69
CA SER A 117 6.50 1.07 -16.00
C SER A 117 6.63 0.82 -17.49
N LEU A 118 5.58 1.06 -18.29
CA LEU A 118 5.60 0.90 -19.76
C LEU A 118 6.58 1.88 -20.43
N ALA A 119 6.76 3.07 -19.86
CA ALA A 119 7.77 4.02 -20.32
C ALA A 119 9.22 3.50 -20.14
N LYS A 120 9.44 2.47 -19.33
CA LYS A 120 10.74 1.84 -19.07
C LYS A 120 10.93 0.53 -19.81
N THR A 121 9.88 -0.28 -19.90
CA THR A 121 9.95 -1.59 -20.57
C THR A 121 8.57 -2.05 -21.03
N PRO A 122 8.44 -2.58 -22.25
CA PRO A 122 7.18 -3.14 -22.74
C PRO A 122 6.72 -4.37 -21.94
N THR A 123 7.63 -5.09 -21.28
CA THR A 123 7.29 -6.25 -20.45
C THR A 123 6.48 -5.87 -19.20
N ALA A 124 6.41 -4.60 -18.84
CA ALA A 124 5.54 -4.13 -17.77
C ALA A 124 4.06 -4.43 -18.03
N ALA A 125 3.66 -4.64 -19.28
CA ALA A 125 2.29 -4.98 -19.68
C ALA A 125 1.74 -6.27 -19.02
N ILE A 126 2.62 -7.14 -18.49
CA ILE A 126 2.20 -8.34 -17.77
C ILE A 126 1.90 -8.09 -16.28
N SER A 127 2.18 -6.89 -15.76
CA SER A 127 1.91 -6.56 -14.36
C SER A 127 0.40 -6.45 -14.12
N ARG A 128 -0.06 -7.07 -13.04
CA ARG A 128 -1.45 -7.07 -12.58
C ARG A 128 -1.59 -6.34 -11.25
N ALA A 129 -0.68 -5.38 -10.99
CA ALA A 129 -0.73 -4.58 -9.77
C ALA A 129 -2.09 -3.89 -9.60
N VAL A 130 -2.62 -3.90 -8.38
CA VAL A 130 -3.93 -3.35 -8.03
C VAL A 130 -3.83 -2.38 -6.87
N ALA A 131 -4.78 -1.44 -6.81
CA ALA A 131 -4.93 -0.50 -5.71
C ALA A 131 -6.39 -0.40 -5.29
N GLY A 132 -6.64 -0.27 -4.00
CA GLY A 132 -7.99 -0.17 -3.47
C GLY A 132 -8.03 0.37 -2.04
N THR A 133 -9.25 0.49 -1.50
CA THR A 133 -9.47 0.86 -0.10
C THR A 133 -10.07 -0.31 0.67
N LEU A 134 -9.72 -0.38 1.95
CA LEU A 134 -10.33 -1.27 2.93
C LEU A 134 -10.52 -0.47 4.22
N GLY A 135 -11.78 -0.15 4.57
CA GLY A 135 -12.08 0.81 5.61
C GLY A 135 -11.46 2.18 5.32
N ARG A 136 -10.58 2.63 6.19
CA ARG A 136 -9.83 3.90 6.06
C ARG A 136 -8.39 3.71 5.57
N THR A 137 -8.06 2.55 5.04
CA THR A 137 -6.73 2.19 4.57
C THR A 137 -6.68 2.18 3.05
N ILE A 138 -5.64 2.77 2.46
CA ILE A 138 -5.27 2.55 1.06
C ILE A 138 -4.32 1.37 1.00
N VAL A 139 -4.64 0.39 0.15
CA VAL A 139 -3.81 -0.79 -0.09
C VAL A 139 -3.34 -0.77 -1.55
N ILE A 140 -2.03 -0.86 -1.78
CA ILE A 140 -1.43 -0.83 -3.11
C ILE A 140 -0.45 -1.99 -3.27
N THR A 141 -0.61 -2.75 -4.34
CA THR A 141 0.33 -3.81 -4.69
C THR A 141 1.37 -3.28 -5.68
N LEU A 142 2.62 -3.65 -5.46
CA LEU A 142 3.76 -3.24 -6.27
C LEU A 142 4.45 -4.46 -6.88
N PRO A 143 5.15 -4.31 -8.00
CA PRO A 143 5.96 -5.39 -8.57
C PRO A 143 7.00 -5.94 -7.60
N GLY A 144 7.49 -7.16 -7.83
CA GLY A 144 8.48 -7.79 -6.96
C GLY A 144 9.92 -7.28 -7.12
N SER A 145 10.26 -6.59 -8.23
CA SER A 145 11.61 -6.09 -8.43
C SER A 145 11.81 -4.74 -7.76
N ARG A 146 12.91 -4.58 -7.02
CA ARG A 146 13.30 -3.35 -6.32
C ARG A 146 13.23 -2.10 -7.19
N LYS A 147 13.74 -2.19 -8.44
CA LYS A 147 13.71 -1.08 -9.40
C LYS A 147 12.27 -0.69 -9.75
N ALA A 148 11.42 -1.65 -10.06
CA ALA A 148 10.03 -1.40 -10.41
C ALA A 148 9.22 -0.88 -9.20
N VAL A 149 9.53 -1.31 -7.97
CA VAL A 149 8.95 -0.76 -6.74
C VAL A 149 9.17 0.75 -6.66
N SER A 150 10.43 1.20 -6.76
CA SER A 150 10.75 2.64 -6.67
C SER A 150 10.13 3.45 -7.81
N GLU A 151 10.14 2.94 -9.06
CA GLU A 151 9.54 3.60 -10.21
C GLU A 151 8.02 3.74 -10.07
N ASN A 152 7.34 2.71 -9.58
CA ASN A 152 5.89 2.74 -9.34
C ASN A 152 5.52 3.66 -8.17
N LEU A 153 6.27 3.61 -7.07
CA LEU A 153 6.06 4.54 -5.96
C LEU A 153 6.25 5.99 -6.37
N ALA A 154 7.29 6.30 -7.12
CA ALA A 154 7.54 7.66 -7.62
C ALA A 154 6.36 8.20 -8.44
N ALA A 155 5.64 7.34 -9.17
CA ALA A 155 4.49 7.72 -9.97
C ALA A 155 3.24 8.03 -9.13
N ILE A 156 3.06 7.38 -7.98
CA ILE A 156 1.82 7.49 -7.18
C ILE A 156 1.96 8.38 -5.95
N LEU A 157 3.16 8.48 -5.36
CA LEU A 157 3.40 9.25 -4.13
C LEU A 157 2.92 10.71 -4.21
N PRO A 158 3.03 11.44 -5.35
CA PRO A 158 2.54 12.81 -5.45
C PRO A 158 1.04 12.97 -5.16
N ALA A 159 0.23 11.96 -5.51
CA ALA A 159 -1.22 11.97 -5.28
C ALA A 159 -1.65 11.29 -3.98
N LEU A 160 -0.76 10.47 -3.38
CA LEU A 160 -1.13 9.56 -2.30
C LEU A 160 -1.49 10.30 -1.00
N GLY A 161 -0.77 11.38 -0.67
CA GLY A 161 -1.08 12.18 0.51
C GLY A 161 -2.48 12.76 0.44
N HIS A 162 -2.85 13.36 -0.70
CA HIS A 162 -4.18 13.88 -0.92
C HIS A 162 -5.26 12.79 -0.89
N ALA A 163 -4.98 11.61 -1.46
CA ALA A 163 -5.91 10.49 -1.42
C ALA A 163 -6.18 10.01 0.02
N LEU A 164 -5.15 9.95 0.86
CA LEU A 164 -5.28 9.63 2.28
C LEU A 164 -6.11 10.68 3.02
N GLU A 165 -5.84 11.98 2.81
CA GLU A 165 -6.65 13.07 3.39
C GLU A 165 -8.13 12.91 3.03
N LYS A 166 -8.44 12.67 1.75
CA LYS A 166 -9.83 12.48 1.27
C LYS A 166 -10.49 11.25 1.86
N LEU A 167 -9.79 10.13 1.93
CA LEU A 167 -10.30 8.90 2.54
C LEU A 167 -10.61 9.12 4.04
N HIS A 168 -9.85 10.00 4.70
CA HIS A 168 -10.04 10.36 6.10
C HIS A 168 -11.03 11.51 6.32
N GLY A 169 -11.73 11.97 5.27
CA GLY A 169 -12.83 12.91 5.38
C GLY A 169 -12.43 14.38 5.33
N ASP A 170 -11.28 14.72 4.73
CA ASP A 170 -10.92 16.11 4.47
C ASP A 170 -11.98 16.78 3.56
N PRO A 171 -12.66 17.86 4.02
CA PRO A 171 -13.73 18.52 3.27
C PRO A 171 -13.23 19.49 2.19
N SER A 172 -11.92 19.70 2.04
CA SER A 172 -11.39 20.67 1.08
C SER A 172 -11.68 20.27 -0.37
N ASP A 173 -11.87 21.25 -1.27
CA ASP A 173 -12.07 20.99 -2.69
C ASP A 173 -10.81 20.49 -3.37
N CYS A 174 -10.91 19.40 -4.16
CA CYS A 174 -9.78 18.83 -4.89
C CYS A 174 -9.17 19.78 -5.94
N GLY A 175 -9.95 20.73 -6.49
CA GLY A 175 -9.52 21.62 -7.56
C GLY A 175 -8.73 22.88 -7.13
N LYS A 176 -8.53 23.13 -5.84
CA LYS A 176 -7.87 24.32 -5.33
C LYS A 176 -6.38 24.17 -4.98
N ARG A 177 -5.83 22.96 -5.13
CA ARG A 177 -4.39 22.68 -4.94
C ARG A 177 -3.75 22.42 -6.30
N ALA A 178 -3.43 23.48 -7.03
CA ALA A 178 -2.54 23.45 -8.19
C ALA A 178 -1.16 23.91 -7.75
#